data_8f581da775836ae0c4036ea72a7c4520
#
_entry.id   8f581da775836ae0c4036ea72a7c4520
#
_cell.length_a   1.000
_cell.length_b   1.000
_cell.length_c   1.000
_cell.angle_alpha   90.00
_cell.angle_beta   90.00
_cell.angle_gamma   90.00
#
_symmetry.space_group_name_H-M   'P 1'
#
loop_
_entity.id
_entity.type
_entity.pdbx_description
1 polymer ?
#
loop_
_entity_poly.entity_id
_entity_poly.type
_entity_poly.pdbx_seq_one_letter_code
_entity_poly.pdbx_strand_id
1 'polypeptide(L)'
;VVFDRDTNALRKEINSQYKANRTIDWASVSEDESPFSQEADILKCLEYLSVKAIYSEGMEADDTISSVALEYKEKMRVVIASFDSDFFQLIGPNVSVLRYRGKNSTLITLDSFISQFSFPPSSYSLFKAIVGDNSDNIKGVDGIGKKRAIAYLTGACSLLIKEKIEKERDKIRQNHEIIKLRKLSFDIPKLEEMEYMKDRAKLTNSIILSECGIFN
;
A
#
# COMPACT_ATOMS: atom_id res chain seq x y z
N VAL A 1 9.81 -0.13 8.52
CA VAL A 1 9.83 0.24 7.09
C VAL A 1 9.95 -1.02 6.26
N VAL A 2 9.18 -1.13 5.17
CA VAL A 2 9.26 -2.27 4.24
C VAL A 2 9.90 -1.79 2.94
N PHE A 3 10.91 -2.53 2.48
CA PHE A 3 11.60 -2.29 1.21
C PHE A 3 11.15 -3.32 0.18
N ASP A 4 10.83 -2.84 -1.03
CA ASP A 4 10.49 -3.69 -2.17
C ASP A 4 11.78 -4.23 -2.80
N ARG A 5 11.90 -5.56 -2.90
CA ARG A 5 13.06 -6.25 -3.52
C ARG A 5 12.68 -6.91 -4.84
N ASP A 6 11.65 -6.38 -5.47
CA ASP A 6 11.22 -6.76 -6.81
C ASP A 6 10.75 -8.20 -6.96
N THR A 7 9.44 -8.41 -6.82
CA THR A 7 8.80 -9.44 -7.64
C THR A 7 7.29 -9.25 -7.69
N ASN A 8 6.80 -8.68 -8.75
CA ASN A 8 5.40 -8.76 -9.14
C ASN A 8 5.11 -10.02 -10.00
N ALA A 9 5.96 -11.06 -9.86
CA ALA A 9 5.90 -12.27 -10.66
C ALA A 9 4.52 -12.93 -10.60
N LEU A 10 3.99 -13.14 -9.40
CA LEU A 10 2.67 -13.75 -9.21
C LEU A 10 1.52 -12.97 -9.87
N ARG A 11 1.56 -11.63 -9.82
CA ARG A 11 0.56 -10.80 -10.47
C ARG A 11 0.73 -10.77 -11.98
N LYS A 12 1.96 -10.83 -12.48
CA LYS A 12 2.26 -10.94 -13.92
C LYS A 12 1.86 -12.30 -14.50
N GLU A 13 1.89 -13.37 -13.74
CA GLU A 13 1.33 -14.66 -14.16
C GLU A 13 -0.17 -14.59 -14.42
N ILE A 14 -0.91 -13.81 -13.58
CA ILE A 14 -2.35 -13.61 -13.76
C ILE A 14 -2.63 -12.67 -14.95
N ASN A 15 -1.82 -11.61 -15.08
CA ASN A 15 -1.92 -10.64 -16.18
C ASN A 15 -0.54 -10.08 -16.53
N SER A 16 -0.02 -10.46 -17.68
CA SER A 16 1.30 -10.03 -18.17
C SER A 16 1.41 -8.51 -18.38
N GLN A 17 0.28 -7.80 -18.51
CA GLN A 17 0.22 -6.34 -18.66
C GLN A 17 0.23 -5.59 -17.32
N TYR A 18 0.21 -6.29 -16.20
CA TYR A 18 0.28 -5.68 -14.87
C TYR A 18 1.57 -4.84 -14.73
N LYS A 19 1.42 -3.58 -14.37
CA LYS A 19 2.51 -2.58 -14.25
C LYS A 19 3.39 -2.44 -15.52
N ALA A 20 2.93 -2.88 -16.70
CA ALA A 20 3.71 -2.79 -17.95
C ALA A 20 3.97 -1.35 -18.40
N ASN A 21 3.18 -0.39 -17.90
CA ASN A 21 3.35 1.05 -18.13
C ASN A 21 4.41 1.71 -17.23
N ARG A 22 4.96 0.98 -16.25
CA ARG A 22 6.02 1.45 -15.36
C ARG A 22 7.40 1.10 -15.95
N THR A 23 7.78 1.77 -17.02
CA THR A 23 9.14 1.63 -17.60
C THR A 23 9.99 2.77 -17.05
N ILE A 24 10.92 2.47 -16.16
CA ILE A 24 11.99 3.37 -15.77
C ILE A 24 13.23 2.89 -16.52
N ASP A 25 13.78 3.76 -17.34
CA ASP A 25 15.09 3.50 -17.96
C ASP A 25 16.18 3.80 -16.92
N TRP A 26 16.48 2.81 -16.11
CA TRP A 26 17.53 2.91 -15.09
C TRP A 26 18.91 3.25 -15.66
N ALA A 27 19.15 2.95 -16.94
CA ALA A 27 20.41 3.29 -17.61
C ALA A 27 20.56 4.81 -17.85
N SER A 28 19.45 5.55 -17.81
CA SER A 28 19.44 7.02 -17.95
C SER A 28 19.47 7.77 -16.63
N VAL A 29 19.31 7.07 -15.50
CA VAL A 29 19.34 7.66 -14.16
C VAL A 29 20.77 7.67 -13.64
N SER A 30 21.29 8.84 -13.23
CA SER A 30 22.61 8.93 -12.64
C SER A 30 22.68 8.13 -11.32
N GLU A 31 23.85 7.63 -10.96
CA GLU A 31 24.03 6.83 -9.75
C GLU A 31 23.60 7.60 -8.50
N ASP A 32 23.89 8.91 -8.46
CA ASP A 32 23.53 9.80 -7.34
C ASP A 32 22.01 10.07 -7.25
N GLU A 33 21.28 9.97 -8.37
CA GLU A 33 19.82 10.16 -8.42
C GLU A 33 19.06 8.83 -8.24
N SER A 34 19.77 7.72 -8.26
CA SER A 34 19.16 6.41 -8.06
C SER A 34 18.70 6.25 -6.61
N PRO A 35 17.44 5.85 -6.35
CA PRO A 35 17.00 5.55 -5.00
C PRO A 35 17.77 4.38 -4.37
N PHE A 36 18.43 3.56 -5.17
CA PHE A 36 19.25 2.43 -4.70
C PHE A 36 20.59 2.88 -4.13
N SER A 37 21.19 3.99 -4.59
CA SER A 37 22.42 4.52 -4.03
C SER A 37 22.23 5.04 -2.60
N GLN A 38 21.04 5.51 -2.26
CA GLN A 38 20.67 6.04 -0.95
C GLN A 38 20.23 4.96 0.05
N GLU A 39 19.98 3.73 -0.42
CA GLU A 39 19.42 2.66 0.42
C GLU A 39 20.30 2.36 1.63
N ALA A 40 21.63 2.29 1.45
CA ALA A 40 22.55 2.00 2.53
C ALA A 40 22.52 3.05 3.65
N ASP A 41 22.43 4.33 3.28
CA ASP A 41 22.34 5.43 4.23
C ASP A 41 20.98 5.46 4.92
N ILE A 42 19.90 5.18 4.19
CA ILE A 42 18.55 5.06 4.76
C ILE A 42 18.51 3.92 5.79
N LEU A 43 19.07 2.75 5.48
CA LEU A 43 19.13 1.62 6.41
C LEU A 43 19.90 1.96 7.67
N LYS A 44 21.06 2.60 7.54
CA LYS A 44 21.85 3.07 8.66
C LYS A 44 21.08 4.07 9.53
N CYS A 45 20.36 5.01 8.91
CA CYS A 45 19.50 5.93 9.64
C CYS A 45 18.37 5.20 10.38
N LEU A 46 17.72 4.22 9.75
CA LEU A 46 16.66 3.42 10.38
C LEU A 46 17.18 2.63 11.58
N GLU A 47 18.38 2.05 11.47
CA GLU A 47 19.05 1.35 12.58
C GLU A 47 19.31 2.29 13.76
N TYR A 48 19.84 3.49 13.50
CA TYR A 48 20.01 4.50 14.52
C TYR A 48 18.71 4.94 15.19
N LEU A 49 17.63 5.01 14.42
CA LEU A 49 16.30 5.34 14.93
C LEU A 49 15.61 4.16 15.62
N SER A 50 16.24 3.00 15.68
CA SER A 50 15.63 1.74 16.14
C SER A 50 14.36 1.38 15.38
N VAL A 51 14.31 1.68 14.07
CA VAL A 51 13.20 1.35 13.18
C VAL A 51 13.55 0.10 12.40
N LYS A 52 12.75 -0.95 12.55
CA LYS A 52 12.98 -2.22 11.85
C LYS A 52 12.78 -2.06 10.35
N ALA A 53 13.79 -2.45 9.58
CA ALA A 53 13.70 -2.64 8.14
C ALA A 53 13.28 -4.09 7.84
N ILE A 54 12.36 -4.27 6.92
CA ILE A 54 11.87 -5.57 6.44
C ILE A 54 12.00 -5.58 4.92
N TYR A 55 12.54 -6.64 4.37
CA TYR A 55 12.63 -6.85 2.92
C TYR A 55 11.54 -7.82 2.45
N SER A 56 10.91 -7.47 1.35
CA SER A 56 9.93 -8.35 0.70
C SER A 56 10.63 -9.30 -0.25
N GLU A 57 11.10 -10.45 0.25
CA GLU A 57 11.71 -11.46 -0.59
C GLU A 57 10.66 -12.28 -1.34
N GLY A 58 10.72 -12.27 -2.67
CA GLY A 58 9.80 -13.05 -3.52
C GLY A 58 8.35 -12.57 -3.54
N MET A 59 8.06 -11.38 -2.99
CA MET A 59 6.72 -10.80 -2.91
C MET A 59 6.79 -9.27 -3.02
N GLU A 60 5.67 -8.61 -3.32
CA GLU A 60 5.60 -7.16 -3.31
C GLU A 60 5.56 -6.61 -1.86
N ALA A 61 6.15 -5.42 -1.65
CA ALA A 61 6.14 -4.75 -0.35
C ALA A 61 4.72 -4.59 0.21
N ASP A 62 3.73 -4.38 -0.65
CA ASP A 62 2.33 -4.21 -0.27
C ASP A 62 1.76 -5.46 0.42
N ASP A 63 2.10 -6.66 -0.06
CA ASP A 63 1.68 -7.92 0.55
C ASP A 63 2.40 -8.16 1.88
N THR A 64 3.67 -7.74 1.98
CA THR A 64 4.43 -7.76 3.24
C THR A 64 3.80 -6.84 4.28
N ILE A 65 3.50 -5.58 3.92
CA ILE A 65 2.82 -4.62 4.79
C ILE A 65 1.44 -5.14 5.21
N SER A 66 0.68 -5.71 4.26
CA SER A 66 -0.61 -6.33 4.53
C SER A 66 -0.50 -7.44 5.58
N SER A 67 0.49 -8.32 5.41
CA SER A 67 0.70 -9.45 6.32
C SER A 67 1.03 -9.00 7.74
N VAL A 68 1.92 -8.00 7.88
CA VAL A 68 2.26 -7.41 9.17
C VAL A 68 1.03 -6.73 9.80
N ALA A 69 0.28 -5.94 9.03
CA ALA A 69 -0.91 -5.27 9.53
C ALA A 69 -1.98 -6.26 10.01
N LEU A 70 -2.22 -7.33 9.25
CA LEU A 70 -3.19 -8.37 9.59
C LEU A 70 -2.76 -9.21 10.81
N GLU A 71 -1.45 -9.38 11.04
CA GLU A 71 -0.94 -10.09 12.21
C GLU A 71 -1.16 -9.28 13.50
N TYR A 72 -0.96 -7.97 13.44
CA TYR A 72 -0.98 -7.13 14.63
C TYR A 72 -2.31 -6.41 14.91
N LYS A 73 -3.25 -6.36 13.96
CA LYS A 73 -4.52 -5.63 14.13
C LYS A 73 -5.38 -6.08 15.32
N GLU A 74 -5.25 -7.33 15.76
CA GLU A 74 -5.99 -7.85 16.92
C GLU A 74 -5.27 -7.56 18.25
N LYS A 75 -3.99 -7.18 18.19
CA LYS A 75 -3.13 -6.97 19.36
C LYS A 75 -2.96 -5.48 19.67
N MET A 76 -3.02 -4.62 18.64
CA MET A 76 -2.75 -3.18 18.77
C MET A 76 -3.35 -2.36 17.64
N ARG A 77 -3.27 -1.04 17.77
CA ARG A 77 -3.57 -0.12 16.67
C ARG A 77 -2.43 -0.15 15.65
N VAL A 78 -2.77 -0.33 14.39
CA VAL A 78 -1.85 -0.32 13.26
C VAL A 78 -2.10 0.92 12.41
N VAL A 79 -1.06 1.66 12.11
CA VAL A 79 -1.11 2.79 11.19
C VAL A 79 -0.17 2.50 10.02
N ILE A 80 -0.74 2.33 8.84
CA ILE A 80 0.02 2.14 7.60
C ILE A 80 0.31 3.52 7.01
N ALA A 81 1.59 3.93 6.98
CA ALA A 81 2.01 5.18 6.37
C ALA A 81 2.30 4.95 4.88
N SER A 82 1.36 5.30 4.02
CA SER A 82 1.48 5.12 2.56
C SER A 82 0.55 6.06 1.80
N PHE A 83 0.96 6.42 0.57
CA PHE A 83 0.09 7.11 -0.40
C PHE A 83 -0.72 6.13 -1.24
N ASP A 84 -0.40 4.84 -1.22
CA ASP A 84 -1.13 3.85 -1.99
C ASP A 84 -2.52 3.62 -1.38
N SER A 85 -3.53 3.76 -2.23
CA SER A 85 -4.92 3.53 -1.83
C SER A 85 -5.27 2.05 -1.69
N ASP A 86 -4.42 1.14 -2.16
CA ASP A 86 -4.68 -0.28 -2.05
C ASP A 86 -4.73 -0.76 -0.60
N PHE A 87 -4.00 -0.06 0.29
CA PHE A 87 -4.11 -0.30 1.73
C PHE A 87 -5.47 0.05 2.34
N PHE A 88 -6.35 0.74 1.63
CA PHE A 88 -7.70 1.03 2.13
C PHE A 88 -8.52 -0.25 2.35
N GLN A 89 -8.21 -1.33 1.64
CA GLN A 89 -8.85 -2.63 1.86
C GLN A 89 -8.55 -3.27 3.23
N LEU A 90 -7.51 -2.78 3.93
CA LEU A 90 -7.10 -3.25 5.26
C LEU A 90 -7.72 -2.44 6.40
N ILE A 91 -8.33 -1.28 6.11
CA ILE A 91 -8.89 -0.39 7.12
C ILE A 91 -9.94 -1.13 7.96
N GLY A 92 -9.88 -0.93 9.24
CA GLY A 92 -10.78 -1.54 10.21
C GLY A 92 -10.75 -0.80 11.55
N PRO A 93 -11.35 -1.34 12.60
CA PRO A 93 -11.37 -0.70 13.91
C PRO A 93 -9.98 -0.37 14.46
N ASN A 94 -8.99 -1.23 14.17
CA ASN A 94 -7.62 -1.10 14.64
C ASN A 94 -6.60 -0.81 13.53
N VAL A 95 -7.02 -0.66 12.27
CA VAL A 95 -6.13 -0.36 11.14
C VAL A 95 -6.55 0.95 10.48
N SER A 96 -5.61 1.87 10.33
CA SER A 96 -5.79 3.14 9.64
C SER A 96 -4.68 3.36 8.62
N VAL A 97 -4.90 4.22 7.63
CA VAL A 97 -3.90 4.60 6.63
C VAL A 97 -3.56 6.09 6.79
N LEU A 98 -2.29 6.38 7.02
CA LEU A 98 -1.76 7.74 7.11
C LEU A 98 -1.18 8.16 5.76
N ARG A 99 -1.76 9.18 5.15
CA ARG A 99 -1.21 9.90 4.01
C ARG A 99 -0.42 11.09 4.51
N TYR A 100 0.89 10.91 4.70
CA TYR A 100 1.72 11.93 5.30
C TYR A 100 2.09 13.05 4.31
N ARG A 101 1.70 14.28 4.63
CA ARG A 101 2.04 15.50 3.86
C ARG A 101 2.36 16.67 4.79
N GLY A 102 3.17 16.42 5.80
CA GLY A 102 3.45 17.42 6.83
C GLY A 102 2.16 17.92 7.49
N LYS A 103 1.92 19.23 7.48
CA LYS A 103 0.70 19.84 8.06
C LYS A 103 -0.59 19.42 7.37
N ASN A 104 -0.53 18.93 6.12
CA ASN A 104 -1.68 18.48 5.33
C ASN A 104 -1.84 16.96 5.36
N SER A 105 -1.28 16.30 6.36
CA SER A 105 -1.42 14.86 6.55
C SER A 105 -2.86 14.47 6.83
N THR A 106 -3.30 13.35 6.29
CA THR A 106 -4.66 12.83 6.46
C THR A 106 -4.60 11.40 6.97
N LEU A 107 -5.26 11.15 8.10
CA LEU A 107 -5.47 9.79 8.62
C LEU A 107 -6.82 9.26 8.14
N ILE A 108 -6.80 8.21 7.34
CA ILE A 108 -8.00 7.55 6.85
C ILE A 108 -8.36 6.44 7.84
N THR A 109 -9.41 6.68 8.61
CA THR A 109 -10.00 5.74 9.57
C THR A 109 -11.18 5.01 8.96
N LEU A 110 -11.72 4.01 9.66
CA LEU A 110 -12.93 3.30 9.24
C LEU A 110 -14.10 4.26 9.01
N ASP A 111 -14.34 5.19 9.93
CA ASP A 111 -15.45 6.14 9.83
C ASP A 111 -15.29 7.08 8.64
N SER A 112 -14.07 7.62 8.43
CA SER A 112 -13.80 8.50 7.30
C SER A 112 -13.90 7.75 5.97
N PHE A 113 -13.48 6.49 5.93
CA PHE A 113 -13.63 5.64 4.74
C PHE A 113 -15.10 5.37 4.42
N ILE A 114 -15.91 4.95 5.42
CA ILE A 114 -17.35 4.69 5.23
C ILE A 114 -18.07 5.97 4.81
N SER A 115 -17.74 7.12 5.41
CA SER A 115 -18.30 8.41 5.01
C SER A 115 -18.01 8.75 3.54
N GLN A 116 -16.81 8.40 3.05
CA GLN A 116 -16.39 8.70 1.67
C GLN A 116 -16.95 7.73 0.64
N PHE A 117 -17.00 6.44 0.95
CA PHE A 117 -17.27 5.37 -0.02
C PHE A 117 -18.63 4.69 0.17
N SER A 118 -19.24 4.77 1.35
CA SER A 118 -20.55 4.17 1.68
C SER A 118 -20.59 2.63 1.58
N PHE A 119 -19.44 1.97 1.48
CA PHE A 119 -19.31 0.50 1.50
C PHE A 119 -18.12 0.10 2.40
N PRO A 120 -18.06 -1.17 2.88
CA PRO A 120 -17.01 -1.60 3.81
C PRO A 120 -15.62 -1.64 3.12
N PRO A 121 -14.51 -1.34 3.85
CA PRO A 121 -13.16 -1.38 3.31
C PRO A 121 -12.77 -2.70 2.64
N SER A 122 -13.29 -3.84 3.12
CA SER A 122 -13.09 -5.16 2.49
C SER A 122 -13.58 -5.25 1.04
N SER A 123 -14.46 -4.35 0.61
CA SER A 123 -14.93 -4.26 -0.77
C SER A 123 -14.09 -3.31 -1.64
N TYR A 124 -13.04 -2.69 -1.09
CA TYR A 124 -12.26 -1.69 -1.83
C TYR A 124 -11.49 -2.29 -3.01
N SER A 125 -10.93 -3.49 -2.86
CA SER A 125 -10.28 -4.22 -3.96
C SER A 125 -11.27 -4.55 -5.09
N LEU A 126 -12.51 -4.95 -4.76
CA LEU A 126 -13.57 -5.17 -5.75
C LEU A 126 -13.99 -3.85 -6.42
N PHE A 127 -14.10 -2.77 -5.65
CA PHE A 127 -14.36 -1.43 -6.20
C PHE A 127 -13.30 -1.06 -7.25
N LYS A 128 -12.00 -1.20 -6.93
CA LYS A 128 -10.90 -0.95 -7.87
C LYS A 128 -10.95 -1.90 -9.07
N ALA A 129 -11.29 -3.16 -8.87
CA ALA A 129 -11.42 -4.13 -9.95
C ALA A 129 -12.52 -3.74 -10.98
N ILE A 130 -13.60 -3.12 -10.51
CA ILE A 130 -14.69 -2.62 -11.36
C ILE A 130 -14.28 -1.32 -12.06
N VAL A 131 -13.69 -0.37 -11.34
CA VAL A 131 -13.32 0.95 -11.87
C VAL A 131 -12.06 0.87 -12.74
N GLY A 132 -11.15 -0.05 -12.40
CA GLY A 132 -9.80 -0.15 -12.94
C GLY A 132 -8.78 0.66 -12.13
N ASP A 133 -7.51 0.42 -12.43
CA ASP A 133 -6.37 1.15 -11.89
C ASP A 133 -5.37 1.47 -12.99
N ASN A 134 -5.31 2.74 -13.36
CA ASN A 134 -4.40 3.19 -14.42
C ASN A 134 -2.93 3.13 -13.97
N SER A 135 -2.65 3.28 -12.66
CA SER A 135 -1.28 3.23 -12.15
C SER A 135 -0.67 1.84 -12.30
N ASP A 136 -1.50 0.81 -12.26
CA ASP A 136 -1.12 -0.59 -12.41
C ASP A 136 -1.48 -1.19 -13.78
N ASN A 137 -1.92 -0.34 -14.72
CA ASN A 137 -2.35 -0.76 -16.05
C ASN A 137 -3.52 -1.77 -16.02
N ILE A 138 -4.43 -1.63 -15.05
CA ILE A 138 -5.60 -2.47 -14.90
C ILE A 138 -6.83 -1.75 -15.46
N LYS A 139 -7.39 -2.30 -16.56
CA LYS A 139 -8.60 -1.76 -17.18
C LYS A 139 -9.85 -2.25 -16.45
N GLY A 140 -10.65 -1.32 -15.94
CA GLY A 140 -11.96 -1.60 -15.35
C GLY A 140 -13.04 -1.93 -16.38
N VAL A 141 -14.30 -1.93 -15.94
CA VAL A 141 -15.47 -2.08 -16.79
C VAL A 141 -15.72 -0.79 -17.56
N ASP A 142 -15.78 -0.88 -18.86
CA ASP A 142 -15.94 0.28 -19.73
C ASP A 142 -17.17 1.12 -19.36
N GLY A 143 -16.99 2.44 -19.22
CA GLY A 143 -18.05 3.38 -18.84
C GLY A 143 -18.57 3.23 -17.41
N ILE A 144 -17.92 2.44 -16.54
CA ILE A 144 -18.21 2.34 -15.11
C ILE A 144 -17.13 3.08 -14.31
N GLY A 145 -17.40 4.34 -13.97
CA GLY A 145 -16.53 5.11 -13.08
C GLY A 145 -16.92 4.98 -11.60
N LYS A 146 -16.21 5.69 -10.74
CA LYS A 146 -16.33 5.62 -9.28
C LYS A 146 -17.78 5.70 -8.77
N LYS A 147 -18.57 6.67 -9.23
CA LYS A 147 -19.97 6.85 -8.78
C LYS A 147 -20.84 5.63 -9.07
N ARG A 148 -20.71 5.03 -10.28
CA ARG A 148 -21.50 3.86 -10.67
C ARG A 148 -21.04 2.61 -9.95
N ALA A 149 -19.75 2.46 -9.70
CA ALA A 149 -19.21 1.35 -8.93
C ALA A 149 -19.65 1.41 -7.46
N ILE A 150 -19.65 2.61 -6.83
CA ILE A 150 -20.20 2.81 -5.49
C ILE A 150 -21.68 2.42 -5.46
N ALA A 151 -22.48 2.93 -6.41
CA ALA A 151 -23.92 2.59 -6.49
C ALA A 151 -24.15 1.08 -6.65
N TYR A 152 -23.30 0.39 -7.40
CA TYR A 152 -23.37 -1.08 -7.54
C TYR A 152 -23.06 -1.78 -6.21
N LEU A 153 -21.99 -1.41 -5.52
CA LEU A 153 -21.56 -2.02 -4.26
C LEU A 153 -22.52 -1.74 -3.10
N THR A 154 -23.27 -0.65 -3.16
CA THR A 154 -24.30 -0.27 -2.16
C THR A 154 -25.70 -0.74 -2.54
N GLY A 155 -25.86 -1.42 -3.67
CA GLY A 155 -27.18 -1.88 -4.14
C GLY A 155 -28.08 -0.78 -4.71
N ALA A 156 -27.57 0.45 -4.89
CA ALA A 156 -28.32 1.61 -5.36
C ALA A 156 -28.19 1.86 -6.89
N CYS A 157 -27.69 0.90 -7.65
CA CYS A 157 -27.52 1.05 -9.10
C CYS A 157 -28.77 0.66 -9.89
N SER A 158 -28.89 1.21 -11.13
CA SER A 158 -29.91 0.76 -12.08
C SER A 158 -29.63 -0.64 -12.60
N LEU A 159 -30.67 -1.34 -13.11
CA LEU A 159 -30.53 -2.66 -13.73
C LEU A 159 -29.51 -2.65 -14.86
N LEU A 160 -29.49 -1.62 -15.70
CA LEU A 160 -28.53 -1.50 -16.80
C LEU A 160 -27.08 -1.47 -16.33
N ILE A 161 -26.78 -0.76 -15.23
CA ILE A 161 -25.45 -0.72 -14.62
C ILE A 161 -25.11 -2.10 -14.06
N LYS A 162 -26.03 -2.73 -13.36
CA LYS A 162 -25.86 -4.07 -12.79
C LYS A 162 -25.55 -5.09 -13.88
N GLU A 163 -26.38 -5.16 -14.91
CA GLU A 163 -26.18 -6.08 -16.05
C GLU A 163 -24.85 -5.85 -16.76
N LYS A 164 -24.45 -4.58 -16.93
CA LYS A 164 -23.18 -4.25 -17.54
C LYS A 164 -21.98 -4.74 -16.72
N ILE A 165 -22.02 -4.61 -15.41
CA ILE A 165 -20.98 -5.08 -14.50
C ILE A 165 -20.96 -6.62 -14.47
N GLU A 166 -22.13 -7.25 -14.39
CA GLU A 166 -22.25 -8.71 -14.34
C GLU A 166 -21.78 -9.40 -15.63
N LYS A 167 -21.90 -8.76 -16.80
CA LYS A 167 -21.34 -9.26 -18.06
C LYS A 167 -19.81 -9.33 -18.06
N GLU A 168 -19.15 -8.46 -17.33
CA GLU A 168 -17.67 -8.39 -17.22
C GLU A 168 -17.13 -9.16 -16.00
N ARG A 169 -17.91 -10.07 -15.45
CA ARG A 169 -17.63 -10.77 -14.19
C ARG A 169 -16.26 -11.45 -14.16
N ASP A 170 -15.86 -12.10 -15.25
CA ASP A 170 -14.59 -12.83 -15.30
C ASP A 170 -13.39 -11.86 -15.29
N LYS A 171 -13.49 -10.75 -16.03
CA LYS A 171 -12.52 -9.68 -16.02
C LYS A 171 -12.39 -9.04 -14.63
N ILE A 172 -13.53 -8.76 -13.99
CA ILE A 172 -13.54 -8.21 -12.63
C ILE A 172 -12.89 -9.18 -11.65
N ARG A 173 -13.16 -10.48 -11.76
CA ARG A 173 -12.52 -11.51 -10.93
C ARG A 173 -11.02 -11.51 -11.13
N GLN A 174 -10.53 -11.49 -12.36
CA GLN A 174 -9.10 -11.42 -12.67
C GLN A 174 -8.46 -10.15 -12.08
N ASN A 175 -9.07 -8.97 -12.30
CA ASN A 175 -8.63 -7.71 -11.73
C ASN A 175 -8.59 -7.76 -10.19
N HIS A 176 -9.62 -8.33 -9.57
CA HIS A 176 -9.71 -8.45 -8.12
C HIS A 176 -8.58 -9.31 -7.54
N GLU A 177 -8.25 -10.44 -8.19
CA GLU A 177 -7.14 -11.30 -7.77
C GLU A 177 -5.77 -10.61 -7.86
N ILE A 178 -5.61 -9.65 -8.78
CA ILE A 178 -4.40 -8.84 -8.91
C ILE A 178 -4.33 -7.76 -7.82
N ILE A 179 -5.45 -7.05 -7.58
CA ILE A 179 -5.51 -5.89 -6.69
C ILE A 179 -5.57 -6.30 -5.21
N LYS A 180 -6.15 -7.45 -4.93
CA LYS A 180 -6.32 -7.94 -3.56
C LYS A 180 -4.96 -8.14 -2.88
N LEU A 181 -4.78 -7.48 -1.75
CA LEU A 181 -3.62 -7.70 -0.90
C LEU A 181 -3.71 -9.06 -0.22
N ARG A 182 -2.58 -9.75 -0.18
CA ARG A 182 -2.49 -11.12 0.32
C ARG A 182 -1.93 -11.14 1.74
N LYS A 183 -2.41 -12.07 2.56
CA LYS A 183 -1.69 -12.45 3.77
C LYS A 183 -0.75 -13.59 3.39
N LEU A 184 0.54 -13.33 3.45
CA LEU A 184 1.58 -14.28 3.11
C LEU A 184 2.18 -14.88 4.38
N SER A 185 2.70 -16.11 4.27
CA SER A 185 3.40 -16.75 5.35
C SER A 185 4.89 -16.45 5.21
N PHE A 186 5.41 -15.61 6.08
CA PHE A 186 6.83 -15.36 6.27
C PHE A 186 7.09 -15.08 7.75
N ASP A 187 8.35 -15.05 8.15
CA ASP A 187 8.73 -14.76 9.54
C ASP A 187 8.52 -13.26 9.83
N ILE A 188 7.32 -12.95 10.33
CA ILE A 188 6.98 -11.57 10.70
C ILE A 188 7.76 -11.21 11.97
N PRO A 189 8.56 -10.12 11.97
CA PRO A 189 9.32 -9.70 13.13
C PRO A 189 8.44 -9.57 14.38
N LYS A 190 8.92 -10.07 15.50
CA LYS A 190 8.19 -9.97 16.78
C LYS A 190 8.11 -8.51 17.22
N LEU A 191 7.11 -8.19 18.04
CA LEU A 191 6.85 -6.83 18.49
C LEU A 191 8.06 -6.24 19.24
N GLU A 192 8.71 -7.05 20.06
CA GLU A 192 9.90 -6.67 20.84
C GLU A 192 11.09 -6.27 19.94
N GLU A 193 11.17 -6.83 18.74
CA GLU A 193 12.19 -6.50 17.73
C GLU A 193 11.87 -5.19 16.99
N MET A 194 10.64 -4.71 17.10
CA MET A 194 10.14 -3.50 16.44
C MET A 194 9.89 -2.36 17.41
N GLU A 195 10.25 -2.54 18.69
CA GLU A 195 10.03 -1.51 19.70
C GLU A 195 10.91 -0.29 19.46
N TYR A 196 10.26 0.87 19.36
CA TYR A 196 10.95 2.14 19.16
C TYR A 196 11.51 2.67 20.47
N MET A 197 12.82 2.74 20.59
CA MET A 197 13.52 3.24 21.78
C MET A 197 13.62 4.77 21.75
N LYS A 198 12.63 5.44 22.33
CA LYS A 198 12.44 6.91 22.31
C LYS A 198 13.67 7.70 22.82
N ASP A 199 14.34 7.22 23.84
CA ASP A 199 15.50 7.93 24.43
C ASP A 199 16.75 7.78 23.55
N ARG A 200 16.94 6.62 22.94
CA ARG A 200 18.01 6.39 21.97
C ARG A 200 17.81 7.24 20.72
N ALA A 201 16.57 7.37 20.25
CA ALA A 201 16.22 8.17 19.08
C ALA A 201 16.50 9.67 19.26
N LYS A 202 16.32 10.23 20.46
CA LYS A 202 16.63 11.65 20.71
C LYS A 202 18.12 11.96 20.54
N LEU A 203 18.98 11.11 21.11
CA LEU A 203 20.43 11.26 20.98
C LEU A 203 20.86 11.08 19.52
N THR A 204 20.31 10.09 18.86
CA THR A 204 20.63 9.74 17.48
C THR A 204 20.13 10.81 16.50
N ASN A 205 18.93 11.37 16.70
CA ASN A 205 18.45 12.49 15.89
C ASN A 205 19.40 13.69 15.95
N SER A 206 19.93 14.00 17.12
CA SER A 206 20.90 15.09 17.26
C SER A 206 22.20 14.82 16.48
N ILE A 207 22.67 13.58 16.48
CA ILE A 207 23.88 13.17 15.76
C ILE A 207 23.63 13.20 14.24
N ILE A 208 22.53 12.60 13.76
CA ILE A 208 22.17 12.58 12.32
C ILE A 208 22.00 14.01 11.80
N LEU A 209 21.27 14.85 12.50
CA LEU A 209 21.03 16.24 12.09
C LEU A 209 22.33 17.05 12.09
N SER A 210 23.25 16.78 12.99
CA SER A 210 24.59 17.38 13.01
C SER A 210 25.45 16.91 11.83
N GLU A 211 25.48 15.60 11.55
CA GLU A 211 26.21 15.02 10.42
C GLU A 211 25.65 15.46 9.06
N CYS A 212 24.32 15.68 8.97
CA CYS A 212 23.67 16.21 7.77
C CYS A 212 23.81 17.74 7.62
N GLY A 213 24.53 18.43 8.52
CA GLY A 213 24.72 19.88 8.47
C GLY A 213 23.44 20.71 8.69
N ILE A 214 22.40 20.09 9.28
CA ILE A 214 21.12 20.76 9.54
C ILE A 214 21.16 21.59 10.84
N PHE A 215 22.11 21.29 11.71
CA PHE A 215 22.47 22.13 12.85
C PHE A 215 23.96 22.54 12.73
N ASN A 216 24.18 23.78 12.38
CA ASN A 216 25.40 24.53 12.66
C ASN A 216 25.14 25.53 13.78
#